data_07a8c60deee30f5993bfbe089257e2ea
#
_entry.id   07a8c60deee30f5993bfbe089257e2ea
#
_cell.length_a   1.000
_cell.length_b   1.000
_cell.length_c   1.000
_cell.angle_alpha   90.00
_cell.angle_beta   90.00
_cell.angle_gamma   90.00
#
_symmetry.space_group_name_H-M   'P 1'
#
loop_
_entity.id
_entity.type
_entity.pdbx_description
1 polymer ?
#
loop_
_entity_poly.entity_id
_entity_poly.type
_entity_poly.pdbx_seq_one_letter_code
_entity_poly.pdbx_strand_id
1 'polypeptide(L)'
;MAASNVRSSSSFSRNISVVSSPQIPGLKSGPNGTAFISTGIRDLDRILGGGYPLGSLVMVMEDPEAPHHMDLLRTFMSQGLVNNQPLLYASPSKDPRGFLGTLPHPASSKEDKSTAPDPDQGESLRIAWQYRKYLESQKNSIDDYSNDFDMRKPLERQFLSGRPIDCVSLLDSSDLSVAQDHCSTFLSKFSRSSSNIASIGRIAIQSFSSPLCEYSDKESDMLSFIRLLKSMLMVSNAVAIVTFPPSLLSPSSSKRLQHMADTLLSIKAIPDGDKELEKLLTGYKDINGFLNIHKVARINTQVPVILEAKTFSMSLKKRRFLALECLNQAPVDGSSGTSYGTSGSCSSKSGALDF
;
A
#
# COMPACT_ATOMS: atom_id res chain seq x y z
N MET A 1 35.41 -17.22 59.93
CA MET A 1 35.08 -17.96 58.70
C MET A 1 33.86 -17.31 58.11
N ALA A 2 34.06 -16.49 57.07
CA ALA A 2 33.02 -15.77 56.39
C ALA A 2 32.80 -16.45 55.03
N ALA A 3 31.60 -16.99 54.79
CA ALA A 3 31.19 -17.63 53.56
C ALA A 3 30.81 -16.57 52.55
N SER A 4 31.56 -16.49 51.44
CA SER A 4 31.28 -15.64 50.30
C SER A 4 30.18 -16.24 49.43
N ASN A 5 29.04 -15.55 49.35
CA ASN A 5 27.95 -15.87 48.44
C ASN A 5 28.29 -15.40 47.01
N VAL A 6 28.65 -16.32 46.14
CA VAL A 6 28.86 -16.07 44.73
C VAL A 6 27.48 -16.06 44.07
N ARG A 7 27.00 -14.88 43.69
CA ARG A 7 25.82 -14.72 42.83
C ARG A 7 26.23 -15.03 41.39
N SER A 8 25.71 -16.11 40.82
CA SER A 8 25.80 -16.40 39.40
C SER A 8 24.94 -15.38 38.64
N SER A 9 25.58 -14.46 37.92
CA SER A 9 24.91 -13.58 36.96
C SER A 9 24.53 -14.38 35.71
N SER A 10 23.24 -14.51 35.45
CA SER A 10 22.73 -15.07 34.19
C SER A 10 23.06 -14.12 33.02
N SER A 11 23.74 -14.66 32.00
CA SER A 11 24.23 -13.92 30.82
C SER A 11 23.15 -13.58 29.78
N PHE A 12 21.89 -13.47 30.19
CA PHE A 12 20.78 -13.09 29.31
C PHE A 12 20.12 -11.76 29.71
N SER A 13 20.90 -10.73 29.99
CA SER A 13 20.35 -9.38 29.96
C SER A 13 20.65 -8.75 28.58
N ARG A 14 19.70 -8.86 27.64
CA ARG A 14 19.65 -8.00 26.48
C ARG A 14 19.25 -6.59 26.96
N ASN A 15 20.19 -5.82 27.40
CA ASN A 15 20.06 -4.37 27.41
C ASN A 15 20.12 -3.87 25.97
N ILE A 16 19.04 -4.06 25.24
CA ILE A 16 18.79 -3.25 24.05
C ILE A 16 18.32 -1.91 24.63
N SER A 17 19.25 -1.01 24.86
CA SER A 17 18.95 0.41 24.90
C SER A 17 18.46 0.76 23.50
N VAL A 18 17.13 0.69 23.32
CA VAL A 18 16.47 1.28 22.15
C VAL A 18 16.70 2.78 22.28
N VAL A 19 17.79 3.26 21.71
CA VAL A 19 17.92 4.67 21.39
C VAL A 19 16.75 4.92 20.44
N SER A 20 15.69 5.54 20.96
CA SER A 20 14.54 5.98 20.16
C SER A 20 15.05 7.07 19.22
N SER A 21 15.54 6.65 18.04
CA SER A 21 15.72 7.59 16.92
C SER A 21 14.35 8.22 16.66
N PRO A 22 14.28 9.54 16.39
CA PRO A 22 13.03 10.22 16.14
C PRO A 22 12.27 9.46 15.05
N GLN A 23 11.09 8.95 15.39
CA GLN A 23 10.27 8.20 14.43
C GLN A 23 9.74 9.20 13.42
N ILE A 24 10.17 9.05 12.17
CA ILE A 24 9.62 9.83 11.05
C ILE A 24 8.21 9.28 10.79
N PRO A 25 7.17 10.14 10.78
CA PRO A 25 5.82 9.72 10.50
C PRO A 25 5.71 8.96 9.16
N GLY A 26 5.06 7.80 9.17
CA GLY A 26 4.86 6.98 7.99
C GLY A 26 6.10 6.23 7.49
N LEU A 27 7.16 6.13 8.31
CA LEU A 27 8.34 5.30 8.05
C LEU A 27 8.33 4.07 8.94
N LYS A 28 8.53 2.91 8.34
CA LYS A 28 8.66 1.62 9.04
C LYS A 28 10.02 1.00 8.74
N SER A 29 10.75 0.65 9.78
CA SER A 29 11.99 -0.12 9.63
C SER A 29 11.67 -1.59 9.38
N GLY A 30 12.32 -2.18 8.41
CA GLY A 30 12.23 -3.59 8.06
C GLY A 30 13.54 -4.34 8.28
N PRO A 31 13.60 -5.61 7.87
CA PRO A 31 14.81 -6.41 7.96
C PRO A 31 15.92 -5.86 7.06
N ASN A 32 17.17 -6.20 7.39
CA ASN A 32 18.36 -5.87 6.59
C ASN A 32 18.56 -4.36 6.33
N GLY A 33 18.12 -3.50 7.24
CA GLY A 33 18.23 -2.05 7.09
C GLY A 33 17.32 -1.46 6.01
N THR A 34 16.35 -2.22 5.52
CA THR A 34 15.33 -1.71 4.60
C THR A 34 14.35 -0.84 5.36
N ALA A 35 14.01 0.31 4.81
CA ALA A 35 12.98 1.18 5.34
C ALA A 35 11.83 1.25 4.33
N PHE A 36 10.59 1.24 4.84
CA PHE A 36 9.37 1.22 4.04
C PHE A 36 8.52 2.44 4.32
N ILE A 37 7.80 2.90 3.31
CA ILE A 37 6.71 3.86 3.45
C ILE A 37 5.39 3.19 3.09
N SER A 38 4.31 3.63 3.77
CA SER A 38 2.98 3.12 3.48
C SER A 38 2.53 3.47 2.06
N THR A 39 1.87 2.53 1.41
CA THR A 39 1.21 2.72 0.12
C THR A 39 -0.04 3.61 0.22
N GLY A 40 -0.58 3.80 1.44
CA GLY A 40 -1.87 4.40 1.71
C GLY A 40 -3.03 3.40 1.68
N ILE A 41 -2.74 2.11 1.55
CA ILE A 41 -3.71 1.02 1.59
C ILE A 41 -3.16 -0.06 2.53
N ARG A 42 -3.77 -0.21 3.70
CA ARG A 42 -3.27 -1.12 4.76
C ARG A 42 -3.10 -2.57 4.29
N ASP A 43 -4.05 -3.05 3.49
CA ASP A 43 -3.99 -4.42 2.99
C ASP A 43 -2.81 -4.58 2.01
N LEU A 44 -2.55 -3.59 1.15
CA LEU A 44 -1.41 -3.61 0.23
C LEU A 44 -0.08 -3.54 0.99
N ASP A 45 0.00 -2.72 2.05
CA ASP A 45 1.18 -2.66 2.93
C ASP A 45 1.47 -4.03 3.55
N ARG A 46 0.43 -4.75 4.00
CA ARG A 46 0.55 -6.12 4.56
C ARG A 46 1.02 -7.11 3.50
N ILE A 47 0.38 -7.10 2.33
CA ILE A 47 0.70 -7.99 1.21
C ILE A 47 2.14 -7.80 0.74
N LEU A 48 2.63 -6.57 0.66
CA LEU A 48 4.00 -6.25 0.24
C LEU A 48 5.04 -6.43 1.36
N GLY A 49 4.62 -6.81 2.57
CA GLY A 49 5.52 -7.02 3.71
C GLY A 49 5.98 -5.75 4.41
N GLY A 50 5.31 -4.62 4.18
CA GLY A 50 5.61 -3.35 4.86
C GLY A 50 5.38 -2.10 4.00
N GLY A 51 4.86 -2.25 2.78
CA GLY A 51 4.65 -1.14 1.86
C GLY A 51 5.74 -0.99 0.80
N TYR A 52 6.01 0.23 0.34
CA TYR A 52 7.05 0.48 -0.67
C TYR A 52 8.40 0.77 -0.01
N PRO A 53 9.48 0.03 -0.37
CA PRO A 53 10.80 0.30 0.18
C PRO A 53 11.36 1.61 -0.35
N LEU A 54 12.10 2.35 0.51
CA LEU A 54 12.78 3.59 0.09
C LEU A 54 13.79 3.33 -1.01
N GLY A 55 13.85 4.23 -1.97
CA GLY A 55 14.72 4.13 -3.14
C GLY A 55 14.17 3.23 -4.23
N SER A 56 12.88 2.89 -4.20
CA SER A 56 12.25 2.03 -5.20
C SER A 56 11.39 2.79 -6.20
N LEU A 57 11.32 2.23 -7.40
CA LEU A 57 10.41 2.62 -8.46
C LEU A 57 9.23 1.66 -8.52
N VAL A 58 8.04 2.16 -8.26
CA VAL A 58 6.77 1.45 -8.41
C VAL A 58 6.15 1.81 -9.73
N MET A 59 5.76 0.84 -10.52
CA MET A 59 5.02 1.07 -11.76
C MET A 59 3.66 0.39 -11.71
N VAL A 60 2.64 1.09 -12.18
CA VAL A 60 1.25 0.62 -12.22
C VAL A 60 0.76 0.64 -13.66
N MET A 61 0.41 -0.52 -14.16
CA MET A 61 -0.22 -0.66 -15.48
C MET A 61 -1.68 -0.24 -15.38
N GLU A 62 -2.07 0.72 -16.20
CA GLU A 62 -3.42 1.25 -16.28
C GLU A 62 -4.34 0.29 -17.02
N ASP A 63 -5.60 0.25 -16.59
CA ASP A 63 -6.67 -0.42 -17.33
C ASP A 63 -7.32 0.59 -18.29
N PRO A 64 -7.48 0.24 -19.57
CA PRO A 64 -8.16 1.11 -20.52
C PRO A 64 -9.68 1.26 -20.24
N GLU A 65 -10.30 0.32 -19.53
CA GLU A 65 -11.73 0.29 -19.29
C GLU A 65 -12.16 1.09 -18.06
N ALA A 66 -11.29 1.18 -17.03
CA ALA A 66 -11.64 1.89 -15.81
C ALA A 66 -10.42 2.49 -15.09
N PRO A 67 -10.57 3.70 -14.51
CA PRO A 67 -9.46 4.44 -13.91
C PRO A 67 -9.13 4.00 -12.45
N HIS A 68 -9.35 2.73 -12.09
CA HIS A 68 -9.10 2.25 -10.72
C HIS A 68 -7.62 2.34 -10.27
N HIS A 69 -6.67 2.41 -11.23
CA HIS A 69 -5.27 2.69 -10.93
C HIS A 69 -5.08 4.07 -10.24
N MET A 70 -6.00 5.00 -10.47
CA MET A 70 -5.97 6.30 -9.83
C MET A 70 -6.22 6.24 -8.32
N ASP A 71 -6.89 5.21 -7.83
CA ASP A 71 -7.13 5.03 -6.39
C ASP A 71 -5.83 4.70 -5.66
N LEU A 72 -4.92 3.92 -6.28
CA LEU A 72 -3.57 3.69 -5.76
C LEU A 72 -2.77 5.00 -5.72
N LEU A 73 -2.83 5.78 -6.81
CA LEU A 73 -2.11 7.04 -6.90
C LEU A 73 -2.61 8.05 -5.87
N ARG A 74 -3.94 8.20 -5.74
CA ARG A 74 -4.58 9.11 -4.77
C ARG A 74 -4.24 8.75 -3.33
N THR A 75 -4.35 7.48 -2.95
CA THR A 75 -4.05 7.04 -1.57
C THR A 75 -2.58 7.19 -1.24
N PHE A 76 -1.68 6.90 -2.18
CA PHE A 76 -0.24 7.13 -2.02
C PHE A 76 0.10 8.60 -1.78
N MET A 77 -0.52 9.51 -2.55
CA MET A 77 -0.33 10.95 -2.39
C MET A 77 -0.91 11.46 -1.07
N SER A 78 -2.15 11.04 -0.74
CA SER A 78 -2.82 11.44 0.52
C SER A 78 -2.04 10.98 1.74
N GLN A 79 -1.54 9.75 1.75
CA GLN A 79 -0.73 9.22 2.83
C GLN A 79 0.55 10.07 3.05
N GLY A 80 1.17 10.49 1.95
CA GLY A 80 2.33 11.39 2.02
C GLY A 80 2.00 12.74 2.67
N LEU A 81 0.92 13.36 2.23
CA LEU A 81 0.48 14.67 2.73
C LEU A 81 0.05 14.63 4.20
N VAL A 82 -0.64 13.58 4.62
CA VAL A 82 -1.02 13.36 6.03
C VAL A 82 0.23 13.23 6.91
N ASN A 83 1.26 12.53 6.44
CA ASN A 83 2.53 12.34 7.15
C ASN A 83 3.52 13.51 6.97
N ASN A 84 3.10 14.63 6.38
CA ASN A 84 3.96 15.78 6.09
C ASN A 84 5.19 15.46 5.24
N GLN A 85 5.06 14.50 4.33
CA GLN A 85 6.12 14.12 3.41
C GLN A 85 6.03 14.99 2.14
N PRO A 86 7.13 15.60 1.67
CA PRO A 86 7.17 16.34 0.41
C PRO A 86 6.70 15.49 -0.77
N LEU A 87 5.94 16.11 -1.68
CA LEU A 87 5.32 15.46 -2.82
C LEU A 87 5.67 16.19 -4.11
N LEU A 88 6.17 15.45 -5.11
CA LEU A 88 6.23 15.89 -6.50
C LEU A 88 5.14 15.13 -7.27
N TYR A 89 4.25 15.88 -7.91
CA TYR A 89 3.18 15.30 -8.75
C TYR A 89 3.30 15.79 -10.19
N ALA A 90 3.44 14.86 -11.13
CA ALA A 90 3.49 15.13 -12.56
C ALA A 90 2.31 14.46 -13.28
N SER A 91 1.65 15.18 -14.18
CA SER A 91 0.43 14.71 -14.86
C SER A 91 0.31 15.28 -16.26
N PRO A 92 -0.32 14.56 -17.22
CA PRO A 92 -0.68 15.08 -18.55
C PRO A 92 -1.88 16.04 -18.50
N SER A 93 -2.04 16.79 -17.45
CA SER A 93 -3.09 17.79 -17.26
C SER A 93 -2.50 19.20 -17.36
N LYS A 94 -3.30 20.17 -17.89
CA LYS A 94 -2.93 21.59 -17.86
C LYS A 94 -2.82 22.14 -16.45
N ASP A 95 -3.71 21.66 -15.55
CA ASP A 95 -3.68 22.03 -14.14
C ASP A 95 -3.52 20.78 -13.25
N PRO A 96 -2.28 20.31 -13.02
CA PRO A 96 -2.03 19.20 -12.10
C PRO A 96 -2.44 19.54 -10.66
N ARG A 97 -2.41 20.82 -10.29
CA ARG A 97 -2.73 21.25 -8.93
C ARG A 97 -4.22 21.07 -8.60
N GLY A 98 -5.10 21.25 -9.57
CA GLY A 98 -6.53 20.99 -9.41
C GLY A 98 -6.86 19.56 -9.03
N PHE A 99 -6.03 18.60 -9.47
CA PHE A 99 -6.18 17.19 -9.11
C PHE A 99 -6.02 16.93 -7.60
N LEU A 100 -5.23 17.73 -6.88
CA LEU A 100 -5.03 17.59 -5.43
C LEU A 100 -6.33 17.72 -4.63
N GLY A 101 -7.34 18.43 -5.18
CA GLY A 101 -8.67 18.51 -4.60
C GLY A 101 -9.48 17.21 -4.64
N THR A 102 -9.03 16.20 -5.36
CA THR A 102 -9.68 14.88 -5.46
C THR A 102 -9.04 13.82 -4.54
N LEU A 103 -8.00 14.17 -3.80
CA LEU A 103 -7.32 13.27 -2.89
C LEU A 103 -8.23 12.89 -1.72
N PRO A 104 -8.26 11.60 -1.29
CA PRO A 104 -9.14 11.14 -0.24
C PRO A 104 -8.68 11.59 1.16
N HIS A 105 -9.66 11.85 2.02
CA HIS A 105 -9.45 12.26 3.40
C HIS A 105 -9.13 11.06 4.31
N PRO A 106 -8.19 11.16 5.26
CA PRO A 106 -7.96 10.12 6.24
C PRO A 106 -9.20 9.93 7.13
N ALA A 107 -9.57 8.66 7.37
CA ALA A 107 -10.68 8.35 8.26
C ALA A 107 -10.35 8.74 9.70
N SER A 108 -11.24 9.49 10.34
CA SER A 108 -11.10 9.78 11.76
C SER A 108 -11.58 8.58 12.57
N SER A 109 -10.73 8.06 13.46
CA SER A 109 -11.05 6.97 14.37
C SER A 109 -12.24 7.24 15.32
N LYS A 110 -12.77 8.46 15.31
CA LYS A 110 -13.91 8.88 16.14
C LYS A 110 -15.27 8.57 15.51
N GLU A 111 -15.37 8.53 14.18
CA GLU A 111 -16.65 8.29 13.49
C GLU A 111 -17.08 6.80 13.51
N ASP A 112 -16.12 5.88 13.62
CA ASP A 112 -16.45 4.43 13.67
C ASP A 112 -16.83 3.90 15.07
N LYS A 113 -16.63 4.69 16.13
CA LYS A 113 -17.03 4.30 17.51
C LYS A 113 -18.50 4.54 17.82
N SER A 114 -19.28 5.11 16.90
CA SER A 114 -20.73 5.32 17.08
C SER A 114 -21.61 4.17 16.65
N THR A 115 -21.03 3.08 16.14
CA THR A 115 -21.78 1.81 16.02
C THR A 115 -21.69 1.11 17.37
N ALA A 116 -22.85 0.92 18.01
CA ALA A 116 -23.02 0.30 19.33
C ALA A 116 -22.14 -0.95 19.45
N PRO A 117 -21.49 -1.18 20.61
CA PRO A 117 -20.74 -2.41 20.81
C PRO A 117 -21.72 -3.58 20.70
N ASP A 118 -21.39 -4.52 19.82
CA ASP A 118 -22.08 -5.78 19.68
C ASP A 118 -22.10 -6.46 21.07
N PRO A 119 -23.26 -6.71 21.70
CA PRO A 119 -23.32 -7.23 23.05
C PRO A 119 -22.72 -8.63 23.19
N ASP A 120 -22.43 -9.31 22.09
CA ASP A 120 -21.99 -10.72 22.06
C ASP A 120 -20.46 -10.91 22.04
N GLN A 121 -19.66 -9.84 21.99
CA GLN A 121 -18.18 -9.94 22.09
C GLN A 121 -17.65 -9.93 23.54
N GLY A 122 -18.53 -9.96 24.54
CA GLY A 122 -18.19 -9.86 25.96
C GLY A 122 -17.58 -11.11 26.60
N GLU A 123 -17.71 -12.30 26.04
CA GLU A 123 -17.34 -13.54 26.75
C GLU A 123 -16.16 -14.33 26.22
N SER A 124 -15.63 -14.05 25.02
CA SER A 124 -14.63 -14.95 24.43
C SER A 124 -13.16 -14.64 24.71
N LEU A 125 -12.80 -13.55 25.36
CA LEU A 125 -11.39 -13.25 25.62
C LEU A 125 -11.11 -12.65 27.01
N ARG A 126 -11.36 -13.42 28.06
CA ARG A 126 -10.68 -13.26 29.37
C ARG A 126 -9.21 -13.68 29.30
N ILE A 127 -8.56 -13.49 28.19
CA ILE A 127 -7.11 -13.68 28.10
C ILE A 127 -6.47 -12.47 28.74
N ALA A 128 -5.78 -12.76 29.84
CA ALA A 128 -5.03 -11.90 30.73
C ALA A 128 -4.85 -10.45 30.27
N TRP A 129 -5.41 -9.52 31.01
CA TRP A 129 -5.26 -8.07 30.88
C TRP A 129 -3.81 -7.61 30.60
N GLN A 130 -2.81 -8.41 30.95
CA GLN A 130 -1.39 -8.20 30.66
C GLN A 130 -1.07 -8.20 29.17
N TYR A 131 -1.77 -9.01 28.35
CA TYR A 131 -1.56 -9.05 26.90
C TYR A 131 -2.28 -7.91 26.17
N ARG A 132 -3.32 -7.33 26.77
CA ARG A 132 -4.06 -6.19 26.21
C ARG A 132 -3.14 -4.98 25.97
N LYS A 133 -2.22 -4.73 26.91
CA LYS A 133 -1.23 -3.65 26.79
C LYS A 133 -0.28 -3.84 25.61
N TYR A 134 0.12 -5.08 25.31
CA TYR A 134 0.95 -5.40 24.13
C TYR A 134 0.17 -5.31 22.83
N LEU A 135 -1.08 -5.73 22.82
CA LEU A 135 -1.97 -5.61 21.65
C LEU A 135 -2.35 -4.15 21.36
N GLU A 136 -2.56 -3.33 22.39
CA GLU A 136 -2.79 -1.90 22.25
C GLU A 136 -1.54 -1.16 21.76
N SER A 137 -0.35 -1.53 22.24
CA SER A 137 0.92 -0.97 21.73
C SER A 137 1.18 -1.34 20.27
N GLN A 138 0.85 -2.56 19.86
CA GLN A 138 0.94 -2.97 18.46
C GLN A 138 -0.11 -2.28 17.57
N LYS A 139 -1.34 -2.11 18.04
CA LYS A 139 -2.37 -1.36 17.31
C LYS A 139 -1.98 0.10 17.11
N ASN A 140 -1.49 0.79 18.14
CA ASN A 140 -1.09 2.19 18.04
C ASN A 140 0.07 2.39 17.06
N SER A 141 1.05 1.47 17.01
CA SER A 141 2.17 1.56 16.06
C SER A 141 1.75 1.30 14.61
N ILE A 142 0.68 0.56 14.38
CA ILE A 142 0.13 0.31 13.04
C ILE A 142 -0.75 1.50 12.61
N ASP A 143 -1.49 2.11 13.52
CA ASP A 143 -2.34 3.25 13.23
C ASP A 143 -1.54 4.50 12.84
N ASP A 144 -0.33 4.69 13.39
CA ASP A 144 0.56 5.79 13.02
C ASP A 144 1.28 5.59 11.66
N TYR A 145 1.40 4.35 11.18
CA TYR A 145 2.13 4.04 9.95
C TYR A 145 1.27 4.20 8.70
N SER A 146 0.02 3.72 8.71
CA SER A 146 -0.87 3.69 7.56
C SER A 146 -2.27 4.12 7.96
N ASN A 147 -2.82 5.08 7.24
CA ASN A 147 -4.19 5.57 7.44
C ASN A 147 -5.18 4.81 6.57
N ASP A 148 -6.43 4.71 7.01
CA ASP A 148 -7.55 4.39 6.13
C ASP A 148 -8.07 5.67 5.50
N PHE A 149 -8.40 5.64 4.22
CA PHE A 149 -8.87 6.81 3.47
C PHE A 149 -10.32 6.64 3.06
N ASP A 150 -11.16 7.66 3.35
CA ASP A 150 -12.54 7.72 2.82
C ASP A 150 -12.51 8.24 1.38
N MET A 151 -12.68 7.35 0.41
CA MET A 151 -12.63 7.65 -1.02
C MET A 151 -13.74 8.61 -1.48
N ARG A 152 -14.74 8.91 -0.63
CA ARG A 152 -15.85 9.82 -0.95
C ARG A 152 -15.63 11.24 -0.44
N LYS A 153 -14.73 11.41 0.53
CA LYS A 153 -14.46 12.73 1.13
C LYS A 153 -13.15 13.28 0.58
N PRO A 154 -13.13 14.48 0.00
CA PRO A 154 -11.88 15.08 -0.43
C PRO A 154 -11.04 15.50 0.77
N LEU A 155 -9.72 15.51 0.56
CA LEU A 155 -8.74 15.95 1.56
C LEU A 155 -8.97 17.42 1.92
N GLU A 156 -8.98 17.74 3.20
CA GLU A 156 -9.16 19.10 3.67
C GLU A 156 -8.00 20.01 3.25
N ARG A 157 -8.32 21.26 2.96
CA ARG A 157 -7.34 22.28 2.51
C ARG A 157 -6.17 22.47 3.48
N GLN A 158 -6.37 22.22 4.77
CA GLN A 158 -5.29 22.30 5.77
C GLN A 158 -4.14 21.34 5.50
N PHE A 159 -4.41 20.16 4.91
CA PHE A 159 -3.37 19.21 4.52
C PHE A 159 -2.62 19.63 3.25
N LEU A 160 -3.18 20.55 2.47
CA LEU A 160 -2.57 21.06 1.26
C LEU A 160 -1.82 22.37 1.51
N SER A 161 -2.30 23.19 2.47
CA SER A 161 -1.71 24.49 2.78
C SER A 161 -0.40 24.34 3.54
N GLY A 162 0.64 25.05 3.09
CA GLY A 162 1.95 25.04 3.75
C GLY A 162 2.75 23.73 3.58
N ARG A 163 2.28 22.79 2.76
CA ARG A 163 3.03 21.57 2.45
C ARG A 163 3.93 21.76 1.24
N PRO A 164 5.12 21.16 1.21
CA PRO A 164 5.99 21.20 0.05
C PRO A 164 5.45 20.26 -1.05
N ILE A 165 4.60 20.84 -1.91
CA ILE A 165 4.00 20.13 -3.04
C ILE A 165 4.43 20.81 -4.33
N ASP A 166 5.19 20.10 -5.15
CA ASP A 166 5.61 20.51 -6.47
C ASP A 166 4.70 19.84 -7.51
N CYS A 167 4.07 20.61 -8.39
CA CYS A 167 3.19 20.11 -9.44
C CYS A 167 3.78 20.48 -10.81
N VAL A 168 3.86 19.49 -11.70
CA VAL A 168 4.45 19.61 -13.05
C VAL A 168 3.43 19.15 -14.09
N SER A 169 3.14 19.99 -15.09
CA SER A 169 2.42 19.57 -16.28
C SER A 169 3.37 18.86 -17.25
N LEU A 170 2.97 17.71 -17.73
CA LEU A 170 3.68 16.97 -18.78
C LEU A 170 3.10 17.25 -20.16
N LEU A 171 2.01 18.01 -20.24
CA LEU A 171 1.25 18.21 -21.47
C LEU A 171 2.02 19.02 -22.51
N ASP A 172 2.60 20.15 -22.09
CA ASP A 172 3.23 21.12 -22.97
C ASP A 172 4.77 20.87 -23.11
N SER A 173 5.23 19.71 -22.63
CA SER A 173 6.64 19.35 -22.70
C SER A 173 6.95 18.62 -24.00
N SER A 174 7.67 19.27 -24.91
CA SER A 174 8.15 18.64 -26.16
C SER A 174 9.15 17.51 -25.91
N ASP A 175 9.78 17.54 -24.74
CA ASP A 175 10.71 16.52 -24.24
C ASP A 175 10.55 16.32 -22.72
N LEU A 176 11.23 15.31 -22.19
CA LEU A 176 11.19 14.96 -20.77
C LEU A 176 12.24 15.71 -19.92
N SER A 177 12.98 16.67 -20.49
CA SER A 177 14.07 17.39 -19.79
C SER A 177 13.54 18.17 -18.60
N VAL A 178 12.44 18.89 -18.76
CA VAL A 178 11.80 19.66 -17.69
C VAL A 178 11.36 18.75 -16.54
N ALA A 179 10.71 17.63 -16.86
CA ALA A 179 10.30 16.64 -15.86
C ALA A 179 11.52 16.02 -15.15
N GLN A 180 12.61 15.78 -15.89
CA GLN A 180 13.86 15.28 -15.34
C GLN A 180 14.50 16.28 -14.37
N ASP A 181 14.55 17.55 -14.71
CA ASP A 181 15.10 18.61 -13.86
C ASP A 181 14.29 18.78 -12.57
N HIS A 182 12.96 18.74 -12.67
CA HIS A 182 12.10 18.75 -11.49
C HIS A 182 12.34 17.53 -10.59
N CYS A 183 12.44 16.33 -11.16
CA CYS A 183 12.73 15.11 -10.39
C CYS A 183 14.11 15.17 -9.74
N SER A 184 15.14 15.64 -10.48
CA SER A 184 16.51 15.79 -9.98
C SER A 184 16.59 16.79 -8.83
N THR A 185 16.01 17.97 -9.00
CA THR A 185 15.94 19.02 -7.98
C THR A 185 15.15 18.55 -6.75
N PHE A 186 14.07 17.82 -6.95
CA PHE A 186 13.30 17.27 -5.85
C PHE A 186 14.09 16.21 -5.08
N LEU A 187 14.68 15.23 -5.78
CA LEU A 187 15.39 14.10 -5.17
C LEU A 187 16.71 14.51 -4.50
N SER A 188 17.36 15.59 -4.95
CA SER A 188 18.58 16.13 -4.31
C SER A 188 18.35 16.50 -2.84
N LYS A 189 17.12 16.87 -2.45
CA LYS A 189 16.71 17.19 -1.07
C LYS A 189 16.68 15.96 -0.15
N PHE A 190 16.69 14.73 -0.71
CA PHE A 190 16.51 13.47 0.02
C PHE A 190 17.69 12.50 -0.14
N SER A 191 18.89 13.01 -0.36
CA SER A 191 20.10 12.19 -0.54
C SER A 191 20.35 11.29 0.68
N ARG A 192 20.77 10.04 0.43
CA ARG A 192 21.15 9.04 1.46
C ARG A 192 22.54 9.28 2.07
N SER A 193 23.02 10.50 2.14
CA SER A 193 24.37 10.81 2.61
C SER A 193 24.61 10.67 4.12
N SER A 194 23.57 10.45 4.91
CA SER A 194 23.67 10.31 6.38
C SER A 194 23.08 9.01 6.89
N SER A 195 23.62 8.51 7.99
CA SER A 195 23.10 7.32 8.70
C SER A 195 21.67 7.49 9.23
N ASN A 196 21.20 8.72 9.34
CA ASN A 196 19.85 9.04 9.80
C ASN A 196 19.01 9.60 8.66
N ILE A 197 17.83 9.00 8.46
CA ILE A 197 16.82 9.50 7.53
C ILE A 197 16.21 10.76 8.17
N ALA A 198 16.41 11.92 7.57
CA ALA A 198 15.88 13.19 8.10
C ALA A 198 14.49 13.51 7.50
N SER A 199 14.29 13.19 6.23
CA SER A 199 13.04 13.43 5.52
C SER A 199 12.86 12.43 4.38
N ILE A 200 11.62 12.27 3.91
CA ILE A 200 11.25 11.30 2.89
C ILE A 200 10.46 12.01 1.81
N GLY A 201 10.83 11.78 0.54
CA GLY A 201 10.13 12.31 -0.62
C GLY A 201 9.19 11.30 -1.27
N ARG A 202 8.09 11.80 -1.84
CA ARG A 202 7.18 11.01 -2.70
C ARG A 202 7.10 11.64 -4.07
N ILE A 203 7.21 10.82 -5.11
CA ILE A 203 6.99 11.23 -6.49
C ILE A 203 5.80 10.44 -7.03
N ALA A 204 4.85 11.12 -7.65
CA ALA A 204 3.71 10.53 -8.31
C ALA A 204 3.66 11.05 -9.76
N ILE A 205 3.79 10.15 -10.73
CA ILE A 205 3.71 10.45 -12.16
C ILE A 205 2.51 9.73 -12.72
N GLN A 206 1.52 10.50 -13.17
CA GLN A 206 0.30 9.98 -13.73
C GLN A 206 0.42 9.80 -15.24
N SER A 207 -0.07 8.65 -15.75
CA SER A 207 -0.25 8.36 -17.18
C SER A 207 0.95 8.77 -18.04
N PHE A 208 2.13 8.27 -17.65
CA PHE A 208 3.45 8.70 -18.14
C PHE A 208 3.59 8.66 -19.67
N SER A 209 2.95 7.69 -20.34
CA SER A 209 2.96 7.57 -21.80
C SER A 209 1.61 7.97 -22.42
N SER A 210 0.94 8.95 -21.82
CA SER A 210 -0.33 9.46 -22.34
C SER A 210 -0.14 10.04 -23.74
N PRO A 211 -1.05 9.74 -24.69
CA PRO A 211 -1.04 10.35 -26.04
C PRO A 211 -1.22 11.87 -26.03
N LEU A 212 -1.66 12.43 -24.91
CA LEU A 212 -1.78 13.88 -24.75
C LEU A 212 -0.42 14.58 -24.63
N CYS A 213 0.64 13.84 -24.33
CA CYS A 213 1.99 14.39 -24.17
C CYS A 213 2.73 14.34 -25.51
N GLU A 214 3.38 15.43 -25.89
CA GLU A 214 4.13 15.54 -27.16
C GLU A 214 5.31 14.56 -27.26
N TYR A 215 5.81 14.04 -26.14
CA TYR A 215 6.86 13.03 -26.11
C TYR A 215 6.37 11.59 -26.22
N SER A 216 5.06 11.35 -26.31
CA SER A 216 4.46 10.01 -26.29
C SER A 216 5.00 9.06 -27.36
N ASP A 217 5.39 9.58 -28.52
CA ASP A 217 5.97 8.82 -29.62
C ASP A 217 7.48 8.55 -29.46
N LYS A 218 8.13 9.21 -28.49
CA LYS A 218 9.58 9.10 -28.25
C LYS A 218 9.89 8.00 -27.22
N GLU A 219 9.64 6.72 -27.59
CA GLU A 219 9.83 5.58 -26.68
C GLU A 219 11.22 5.49 -26.07
N SER A 220 12.28 5.83 -26.84
CA SER A 220 13.66 5.83 -26.35
C SER A 220 13.88 6.83 -25.21
N ASP A 221 13.28 8.01 -25.33
CA ASP A 221 13.44 9.09 -24.35
C ASP A 221 12.67 8.76 -23.06
N MET A 222 11.48 8.19 -23.22
CA MET A 222 10.70 7.65 -22.09
C MET A 222 11.48 6.58 -21.32
N LEU A 223 12.09 5.63 -22.01
CA LEU A 223 12.91 4.60 -21.39
C LEU A 223 14.14 5.17 -20.69
N SER A 224 14.78 6.18 -21.30
CA SER A 224 15.96 6.87 -20.74
C SER A 224 15.58 7.65 -19.49
N PHE A 225 14.46 8.36 -19.52
CA PHE A 225 13.92 9.07 -18.34
C PHE A 225 13.66 8.12 -17.17
N ILE A 226 12.98 6.99 -17.39
CA ILE A 226 12.67 6.02 -16.32
C ILE A 226 13.97 5.40 -15.76
N ARG A 227 14.98 5.11 -16.59
CA ARG A 227 16.29 4.64 -16.11
C ARG A 227 16.97 5.67 -15.21
N LEU A 228 16.95 6.92 -15.62
CA LEU A 228 17.54 8.02 -14.87
C LEU A 228 16.79 8.23 -13.55
N LEU A 229 15.45 8.29 -13.58
CA LEU A 229 14.63 8.39 -12.38
C LEU A 229 14.95 7.26 -11.39
N LYS A 230 15.02 6.02 -11.88
CA LYS A 230 15.38 4.86 -11.05
C LYS A 230 16.78 5.02 -10.44
N SER A 231 17.76 5.46 -11.22
CA SER A 231 19.12 5.68 -10.72
C SER A 231 19.17 6.74 -9.61
N MET A 232 18.43 7.83 -9.77
CA MET A 232 18.34 8.88 -8.76
C MET A 232 17.60 8.40 -7.49
N LEU A 233 16.55 7.58 -7.64
CA LEU A 233 15.82 7.00 -6.51
C LEU A 233 16.70 6.09 -5.66
N MET A 234 17.53 5.24 -6.27
CA MET A 234 18.42 4.31 -5.57
C MET A 234 19.33 4.97 -4.55
N VAL A 235 19.72 6.22 -4.79
CA VAL A 235 20.61 7.01 -3.92
C VAL A 235 19.86 8.02 -3.05
N SER A 236 18.51 7.96 -3.03
CA SER A 236 17.67 8.90 -2.29
C SER A 236 16.74 8.18 -1.28
N ASN A 237 16.25 8.94 -0.29
CA ASN A 237 15.21 8.52 0.64
C ASN A 237 13.84 8.90 0.08
N ALA A 238 13.51 8.43 -1.11
CA ALA A 238 12.26 8.71 -1.78
C ALA A 238 11.69 7.46 -2.45
N VAL A 239 10.41 7.50 -2.80
CA VAL A 239 9.73 6.49 -3.61
C VAL A 239 8.99 7.18 -4.73
N ALA A 240 9.07 6.61 -5.94
CA ALA A 240 8.28 7.06 -7.08
C ALA A 240 7.23 6.01 -7.45
N ILE A 241 5.99 6.47 -7.66
CA ILE A 241 4.93 5.70 -8.31
C ILE A 241 4.67 6.31 -9.70
N VAL A 242 4.67 5.48 -10.72
CA VAL A 242 4.45 5.89 -12.12
C VAL A 242 3.34 5.03 -12.69
N THR A 243 2.24 5.65 -13.14
CA THR A 243 1.22 4.93 -13.89
C THR A 243 1.45 5.07 -15.39
N PHE A 244 1.14 4.04 -16.16
CA PHE A 244 1.27 4.06 -17.61
C PHE A 244 0.28 3.13 -18.28
N PRO A 245 -0.29 3.50 -19.45
CA PRO A 245 -1.20 2.68 -20.23
C PRO A 245 -0.42 1.71 -21.15
N PRO A 246 -0.32 0.41 -20.79
CA PRO A 246 0.46 -0.54 -21.59
C PRO A 246 -0.12 -0.81 -22.97
N SER A 247 -1.43 -0.59 -23.15
CA SER A 247 -2.14 -0.78 -24.42
C SER A 247 -1.78 0.25 -25.49
N LEU A 248 -1.26 1.41 -25.10
CA LEU A 248 -0.88 2.51 -25.98
C LEU A 248 0.61 2.48 -26.39
N LEU A 249 1.37 1.53 -25.86
CA LEU A 249 2.79 1.35 -26.13
C LEU A 249 3.04 0.17 -27.06
N SER A 250 4.15 0.19 -27.79
CA SER A 250 4.60 -1.01 -28.47
C SER A 250 4.85 -2.15 -27.45
N PRO A 251 4.58 -3.43 -27.81
CA PRO A 251 4.79 -4.56 -26.89
C PRO A 251 6.23 -4.62 -26.34
N SER A 252 7.21 -4.21 -27.15
CA SER A 252 8.61 -4.16 -26.76
C SER A 252 8.87 -3.10 -25.69
N SER A 253 8.38 -1.89 -25.88
CA SER A 253 8.57 -0.77 -24.94
C SER A 253 7.79 -0.98 -23.66
N SER A 254 6.56 -1.49 -23.75
CA SER A 254 5.77 -1.88 -22.57
C SER A 254 6.52 -2.88 -21.70
N LYS A 255 7.09 -3.95 -22.28
CA LYS A 255 7.90 -4.93 -21.53
C LYS A 255 9.16 -4.31 -20.93
N ARG A 256 9.85 -3.43 -21.66
CA ARG A 256 11.05 -2.75 -21.13
C ARG A 256 10.72 -1.87 -19.92
N LEU A 257 9.62 -1.11 -19.98
CA LEU A 257 9.13 -0.34 -18.83
C LEU A 257 8.82 -1.24 -17.64
N GLN A 258 8.08 -2.34 -17.85
CA GLN A 258 7.76 -3.31 -16.80
C GLN A 258 9.01 -3.89 -16.14
N HIS A 259 10.07 -4.17 -16.91
CA HIS A 259 11.33 -4.68 -16.37
C HIS A 259 12.08 -3.66 -15.50
N MET A 260 11.94 -2.37 -15.76
CA MET A 260 12.59 -1.33 -14.97
C MET A 260 11.94 -1.13 -13.59
N ALA A 261 10.67 -1.49 -13.42
CA ALA A 261 9.99 -1.42 -12.13
C ALA A 261 10.69 -2.29 -11.08
N ASP A 262 10.74 -1.82 -9.84
CA ASP A 262 11.09 -2.62 -8.67
C ASP A 262 9.83 -3.33 -8.14
N THR A 263 8.72 -2.61 -8.04
CA THR A 263 7.38 -3.17 -7.81
C THR A 263 6.53 -2.90 -9.05
N LEU A 264 5.87 -3.94 -9.57
CA LEU A 264 4.99 -3.85 -10.72
C LEU A 264 3.60 -4.35 -10.37
N LEU A 265 2.62 -3.48 -10.51
CA LEU A 265 1.21 -3.72 -10.24
C LEU A 265 0.39 -3.52 -11.52
N SER A 266 -0.75 -4.19 -11.63
CA SER A 266 -1.79 -3.83 -12.59
C SER A 266 -3.16 -3.93 -11.94
N ILE A 267 -4.06 -3.08 -12.39
CA ILE A 267 -5.46 -3.15 -12.00
C ILE A 267 -6.26 -3.50 -13.23
N LYS A 268 -7.28 -4.33 -13.04
CA LYS A 268 -8.28 -4.68 -14.06
C LYS A 268 -9.66 -4.48 -13.48
N ALA A 269 -10.47 -3.70 -14.16
CA ALA A 269 -11.90 -3.60 -13.86
C ALA A 269 -12.60 -4.93 -14.16
N ILE A 270 -13.75 -5.10 -13.55
CA ILE A 270 -14.70 -6.16 -13.96
C ILE A 270 -15.54 -5.57 -15.06
N PRO A 271 -15.54 -6.16 -16.28
CA PRO A 271 -16.33 -5.65 -17.39
C PRO A 271 -17.83 -5.66 -17.07
N ASP A 272 -18.50 -4.55 -17.32
CA ASP A 272 -19.96 -4.46 -17.24
C ASP A 272 -20.57 -5.43 -18.26
N GLY A 273 -21.30 -6.43 -17.80
CA GLY A 273 -21.97 -7.41 -18.65
C GLY A 273 -21.30 -8.77 -18.81
N ASP A 274 -20.18 -9.02 -18.11
CA ASP A 274 -19.65 -10.38 -17.98
C ASP A 274 -20.50 -11.19 -17.00
N LYS A 275 -21.62 -11.71 -17.51
CA LYS A 275 -22.60 -12.50 -16.76
C LYS A 275 -22.04 -13.80 -16.18
N GLU A 276 -20.98 -14.34 -16.75
CA GLU A 276 -20.33 -15.54 -16.24
C GLU A 276 -19.47 -15.19 -15.02
N LEU A 277 -18.72 -14.11 -15.10
CA LEU A 277 -17.92 -13.59 -14.00
C LEU A 277 -18.82 -13.13 -12.85
N GLU A 278 -19.94 -12.45 -13.14
CA GLU A 278 -20.93 -12.05 -12.15
C GLU A 278 -21.54 -13.25 -11.40
N LYS A 279 -21.79 -14.36 -12.11
CA LYS A 279 -22.28 -15.61 -11.49
C LYS A 279 -21.22 -16.27 -10.62
N LEU A 280 -19.98 -16.27 -11.05
CA LEU A 280 -18.85 -16.80 -10.26
C LEU A 280 -18.57 -15.97 -9.01
N LEU A 281 -18.86 -14.68 -9.09
CA LEU A 281 -18.65 -13.71 -8.01
C LEU A 281 -19.91 -13.45 -7.19
N THR A 282 -20.93 -14.31 -7.24
CA THR A 282 -22.22 -14.11 -6.56
C THR A 282 -22.13 -13.89 -5.04
N GLY A 283 -21.02 -14.20 -4.40
CA GLY A 283 -20.71 -13.81 -3.02
C GLY A 283 -19.96 -12.47 -2.87
N TYR A 284 -19.60 -11.80 -3.98
CA TYR A 284 -18.67 -10.66 -4.00
C TYR A 284 -19.29 -9.42 -4.65
N LYS A 285 -20.49 -9.05 -4.22
CA LYS A 285 -21.28 -7.95 -4.82
C LYS A 285 -20.62 -6.57 -4.82
N ASP A 286 -19.56 -6.38 -4.03
CA ASP A 286 -18.89 -5.10 -3.86
C ASP A 286 -17.47 -5.06 -4.49
N ILE A 287 -17.14 -6.04 -5.37
CA ILE A 287 -15.84 -6.06 -6.06
C ILE A 287 -15.88 -5.09 -7.23
N ASN A 288 -14.97 -4.12 -7.24
CA ASN A 288 -14.82 -3.14 -8.33
C ASN A 288 -13.79 -3.57 -9.37
N GLY A 289 -12.88 -4.47 -9.01
CA GLY A 289 -11.82 -4.92 -9.89
C GLY A 289 -10.83 -5.85 -9.22
N PHE A 290 -9.74 -6.12 -9.92
CA PHE A 290 -8.67 -6.99 -9.45
C PHE A 290 -7.34 -6.26 -9.47
N LEU A 291 -6.59 -6.38 -8.37
CA LEU A 291 -5.19 -5.96 -8.29
C LEU A 291 -4.30 -7.19 -8.54
N ASN A 292 -3.43 -7.10 -9.55
CA ASN A 292 -2.42 -8.11 -9.81
C ASN A 292 -1.03 -7.60 -9.43
N ILE A 293 -0.28 -8.41 -8.68
CA ILE A 293 1.10 -8.13 -8.30
C ILE A 293 2.02 -8.97 -9.17
N HIS A 294 2.70 -8.32 -10.12
CA HIS A 294 3.61 -8.98 -11.05
C HIS A 294 5.03 -9.07 -10.52
N LYS A 295 5.45 -8.05 -9.73
CA LYS A 295 6.79 -7.96 -9.19
C LYS A 295 6.76 -7.22 -7.86
N VAL A 296 7.55 -7.67 -6.90
CA VAL A 296 7.77 -7.00 -5.60
C VAL A 296 9.23 -6.60 -5.50
N ALA A 297 9.48 -5.41 -5.01
CA ALA A 297 10.82 -4.86 -4.84
C ALA A 297 11.68 -5.74 -3.91
N ARG A 298 12.93 -5.98 -4.31
CA ARG A 298 13.95 -6.69 -3.54
C ARG A 298 15.11 -5.73 -3.28
N ILE A 299 15.00 -4.98 -2.19
CA ILE A 299 16.04 -4.03 -1.79
C ILE A 299 16.73 -4.62 -0.55
N ASN A 300 18.06 -4.62 -0.57
CA ASN A 300 18.90 -5.18 0.50
C ASN A 300 18.64 -6.67 0.83
N THR A 301 17.99 -7.42 -0.06
CA THR A 301 17.76 -8.85 0.10
C THR A 301 17.74 -9.56 -1.25
N GLN A 302 18.24 -10.78 -1.28
CA GLN A 302 18.11 -11.68 -2.44
C GLN A 302 16.92 -12.64 -2.29
N VAL A 303 16.36 -12.71 -1.08
CA VAL A 303 15.21 -13.59 -0.82
C VAL A 303 13.95 -12.99 -1.43
N PRO A 304 13.24 -13.73 -2.29
CA PRO A 304 11.97 -13.25 -2.84
C PRO A 304 10.92 -13.13 -1.74
N VAL A 305 10.07 -12.11 -1.84
CA VAL A 305 8.86 -12.04 -1.03
C VAL A 305 7.93 -13.16 -1.48
N ILE A 306 7.49 -13.99 -0.54
CA ILE A 306 6.50 -15.02 -0.80
C ILE A 306 5.13 -14.35 -0.65
N LEU A 307 4.41 -14.26 -1.75
CA LEU A 307 3.04 -13.74 -1.76
C LEU A 307 2.07 -14.91 -1.57
N GLU A 308 1.05 -14.73 -0.74
CA GLU A 308 -0.05 -15.70 -0.56
C GLU A 308 -0.84 -15.88 -1.86
N ALA A 309 -1.02 -14.80 -2.61
CA ALA A 309 -1.63 -14.79 -3.94
C ALA A 309 -0.97 -13.72 -4.81
N LYS A 310 -1.17 -13.82 -6.14
CA LYS A 310 -0.74 -12.78 -7.09
C LYS A 310 -1.88 -11.85 -7.48
N THR A 311 -3.11 -12.29 -7.32
CA THR A 311 -4.33 -11.55 -7.67
C THR A 311 -5.20 -11.39 -6.44
N PHE A 312 -5.62 -10.17 -6.21
CA PHE A 312 -6.47 -9.76 -5.09
C PHE A 312 -7.71 -9.06 -5.63
N SER A 313 -8.86 -9.33 -5.03
CA SER A 313 -10.06 -8.54 -5.30
C SER A 313 -9.92 -7.16 -4.68
N MET A 314 -10.42 -6.17 -5.38
CA MET A 314 -10.47 -4.78 -4.94
C MET A 314 -11.90 -4.38 -4.70
N SER A 315 -12.25 -4.00 -3.47
CA SER A 315 -13.60 -3.65 -3.05
C SER A 315 -13.62 -2.35 -2.24
N LEU A 316 -14.79 -1.74 -2.12
CA LEU A 316 -15.02 -0.57 -1.27
C LEU A 316 -15.84 -0.97 -0.04
N LYS A 317 -15.16 -1.34 1.05
CA LYS A 317 -15.83 -1.64 2.34
C LYS A 317 -16.66 -0.45 2.81
N LYS A 318 -17.93 -0.70 3.15
CA LYS A 318 -18.90 0.35 3.51
C LYS A 318 -19.02 1.45 2.43
N ARG A 319 -18.70 1.13 1.17
CA ARG A 319 -18.62 2.08 0.04
C ARG A 319 -17.70 3.28 0.31
N ARG A 320 -16.67 3.12 1.15
CA ARG A 320 -15.75 4.18 1.57
C ARG A 320 -14.29 3.78 1.47
N PHE A 321 -13.95 2.61 2.03
CA PHE A 321 -12.57 2.22 2.27
C PHE A 321 -12.13 1.19 1.25
N LEU A 322 -11.05 1.48 0.57
CA LEU A 322 -10.44 0.54 -0.36
C LEU A 322 -9.87 -0.66 0.43
N ALA A 323 -10.33 -1.85 0.08
CA ALA A 323 -9.88 -3.10 0.68
C ALA A 323 -9.41 -4.08 -0.41
N LEU A 324 -8.39 -4.87 -0.07
CA LEU A 324 -7.84 -5.91 -0.91
C LEU A 324 -7.99 -7.26 -0.21
N GLU A 325 -8.62 -8.22 -0.88
CA GLU A 325 -8.87 -9.55 -0.33
C GLU A 325 -8.35 -10.62 -1.27
N CYS A 326 -7.82 -11.70 -0.71
CA CYS A 326 -7.36 -12.84 -1.49
C CYS A 326 -8.55 -13.60 -2.09
N LEU A 327 -8.54 -13.87 -3.38
CA LEU A 327 -9.64 -14.56 -4.08
C LEU A 327 -9.83 -16.02 -3.63
N ASN A 328 -8.79 -16.63 -3.05
CA ASN A 328 -8.84 -18.04 -2.63
C ASN A 328 -9.42 -18.24 -1.21
N GLN A 329 -9.77 -17.17 -0.50
CA GLN A 329 -10.42 -17.26 0.79
C GLN A 329 -11.93 -17.23 0.59
N ALA A 330 -12.63 -18.19 1.21
CA ALA A 330 -14.08 -18.11 1.27
C ALA A 330 -14.49 -16.77 1.89
N PRO A 331 -15.56 -16.10 1.40
CA PRO A 331 -16.04 -14.87 1.99
C PRO A 331 -16.28 -15.09 3.48
N VAL A 332 -15.70 -14.25 4.32
CA VAL A 332 -16.07 -14.22 5.73
C VAL A 332 -17.41 -13.52 5.79
N ASP A 333 -18.48 -14.30 5.75
CA ASP A 333 -19.83 -13.77 5.95
C ASP A 333 -19.87 -13.10 7.30
N GLY A 334 -19.98 -11.77 7.31
CA GLY A 334 -20.22 -10.98 8.52
C GLY A 334 -21.63 -11.13 9.08
N SER A 335 -22.42 -12.11 8.60
CA SER A 335 -23.66 -12.52 9.19
C SER A 335 -23.36 -13.66 10.18
N SER A 336 -23.46 -13.39 11.45
CA SER A 336 -23.55 -14.38 12.53
C SER A 336 -24.55 -15.47 12.14
N GLY A 337 -24.02 -16.53 11.54
CA GLY A 337 -24.81 -17.71 11.22
C GLY A 337 -25.33 -18.32 12.51
N THR A 338 -26.63 -18.40 12.62
CA THR A 338 -27.33 -19.20 13.58
C THR A 338 -26.65 -20.57 13.72
N SER A 339 -26.11 -20.80 14.90
CA SER A 339 -25.61 -22.09 15.35
C SER A 339 -26.73 -23.12 15.22
N TYR A 340 -26.63 -24.03 14.26
CA TYR A 340 -27.38 -25.26 14.27
C TYR A 340 -26.77 -26.20 15.32
N GLY A 341 -27.22 -26.05 16.55
CA GLY A 341 -27.03 -27.03 17.58
C GLY A 341 -27.88 -28.26 17.23
N THR A 342 -27.29 -29.23 16.57
CA THR A 342 -27.88 -30.58 16.49
C THR A 342 -27.23 -31.43 17.57
N SER A 343 -27.85 -31.46 18.74
CA SER A 343 -27.63 -32.50 19.74
C SER A 343 -28.26 -33.80 19.22
N GLY A 344 -27.47 -34.57 18.46
CA GLY A 344 -27.79 -35.94 18.08
C GLY A 344 -27.30 -36.89 19.17
N SER A 345 -28.24 -37.30 20.04
CA SER A 345 -28.09 -38.42 20.98
C SER A 345 -27.79 -39.70 20.19
N CYS A 346 -26.62 -40.28 20.34
CA CYS A 346 -26.33 -41.62 19.89
C CYS A 346 -26.86 -42.62 20.88
N SER A 347 -28.04 -43.19 20.62
CA SER A 347 -28.45 -44.43 21.26
C SER A 347 -27.88 -45.62 20.51
N SER A 348 -27.02 -46.37 21.17
CA SER A 348 -26.51 -47.66 20.76
C SER A 348 -27.67 -48.70 20.76
N LYS A 349 -27.96 -49.29 19.61
CA LYS A 349 -28.66 -50.57 19.53
C LYS A 349 -27.69 -51.63 18.95
N SER A 350 -27.33 -52.55 19.82
CA SER A 350 -26.75 -53.84 19.48
C SER A 350 -27.78 -54.68 18.72
N GLY A 351 -27.47 -55.18 17.56
CA GLY A 351 -28.24 -56.14 16.80
C GLY A 351 -27.30 -57.16 16.20
N ALA A 352 -27.54 -58.40 16.58
CA ALA A 352 -26.77 -59.61 16.35
C ALA A 352 -26.57 -59.89 14.87
N LEU A 353 -25.41 -60.51 14.62
CA LEU A 353 -25.11 -61.28 13.43
C LEU A 353 -25.92 -62.56 13.39
N ASP A 354 -26.50 -62.92 12.23
CA ASP A 354 -26.71 -64.27 11.80
C ASP A 354 -26.66 -64.33 10.26
N PHE A 355 -25.76 -65.30 9.81
CA PHE A 355 -25.52 -65.87 8.49
C PHE A 355 -24.89 -64.95 7.39
#